data_109b43596431b7f0ed8a00977088bf72
#
_entry.id   109b43596431b7f0ed8a00977088bf72
#
_cell.length_a   1.000
_cell.length_b   1.000
_cell.length_c   1.000
_cell.angle_alpha   90.00
_cell.angle_beta   90.00
_cell.angle_gamma   90.00
#
_symmetry.space_group_name_H-M   'P 1'
#
loop_
_entity.id
_entity.type
_entity.pdbx_description
1 polymer ?
#
loop_
_entity_poly.entity_id
_entity_poly.type
_entity_poly.pdbx_seq_one_letter_code
_entity_poly.pdbx_strand_id
1 'polypeptide(L)'
;MGWPPSTGTGPCQVTKQADVPARMRDGTVLKADVYRPTAHEAVPVILMRTQYGKASADVQPSRYQTPAWFASHCYLVVVQDIRGQGASGGTFYEYANDADDGYDTVEWAAALPGSNGKVGMYGTSYVGATQWLAAIRTPPHLVTIVPANTPSDYYQNWTYEDGAFRLAFIEPWMMDTIALSAARQRGNPKIVAELTEAARNAASWEHYRPYATFPPLHPEDPSVAPYFFDAIRHPTYDEYWKRWSIRGHYDQVTVPVLHFEGWYDAFLAGGMENFTGMVAHGATAAARAGQRIVIGPWDHIGWGRPDSIEAPILKHIGSVANSPINELMLAWFDHYLKGQPSTIAGSGPTVDYFEMGANRWHSTTAWPVPGTRFTRYYLGSGGHANTSTGDGTLSPQALRAGGG
;
A
#
# COMPACT_ATOMS: atom_id res chain seq x y z
N MET A 1 13.42 -15.60 -15.23
CA MET A 1 13.61 -15.16 -13.85
C MET A 1 13.60 -16.37 -12.95
N GLY A 2 14.50 -16.41 -11.95
CA GLY A 2 14.54 -17.48 -10.95
C GLY A 2 13.54 -17.23 -9.80
N TRP A 3 12.27 -17.13 -10.12
CA TRP A 3 11.22 -16.96 -9.10
C TRP A 3 11.00 -18.27 -8.34
N PRO A 4 10.61 -18.18 -7.04
CA PRO A 4 10.30 -19.36 -6.26
C PRO A 4 9.14 -20.14 -6.88
N PRO A 5 9.12 -21.47 -6.75
CA PRO A 5 8.00 -22.30 -7.21
C PRO A 5 6.76 -22.04 -6.36
N SER A 6 5.59 -22.36 -6.91
CA SER A 6 4.35 -22.31 -6.15
C SER A 6 4.43 -23.22 -4.92
N THR A 7 4.02 -22.66 -3.78
CA THR A 7 4.12 -23.31 -2.47
C THR A 7 2.71 -23.58 -1.92
N GLY A 8 2.46 -24.80 -1.53
CA GLY A 8 1.22 -25.21 -0.87
C GLY A 8 1.13 -24.73 0.60
N THR A 9 0.29 -25.40 1.37
CA THR A 9 0.21 -25.19 2.82
C THR A 9 1.50 -25.68 3.50
N GLY A 10 1.99 -24.90 4.47
CA GLY A 10 3.18 -25.26 5.24
C GLY A 10 2.94 -26.37 6.27
N PRO A 11 4.00 -26.82 6.98
CA PRO A 11 3.95 -27.97 7.89
C PRO A 11 3.30 -27.68 9.25
N CYS A 12 3.13 -26.40 9.65
CA CYS A 12 2.62 -26.05 10.96
C CYS A 12 1.09 -26.04 11.00
N GLN A 13 0.51 -26.67 12.01
CA GLN A 13 -0.91 -26.51 12.36
C GLN A 13 -1.14 -25.09 12.90
N VAL A 14 -2.33 -24.54 12.68
CA VAL A 14 -2.63 -23.14 13.02
C VAL A 14 -3.85 -23.05 13.92
N THR A 15 -3.74 -22.25 14.98
CA THR A 15 -4.87 -21.83 15.81
C THR A 15 -5.04 -20.31 15.73
N LYS A 16 -6.29 -19.83 15.76
CA LYS A 16 -6.61 -18.39 15.75
C LYS A 16 -7.11 -17.95 17.12
N GLN A 17 -6.53 -16.90 17.66
CA GLN A 17 -7.01 -16.18 18.82
C GLN A 17 -7.52 -14.80 18.38
N ALA A 18 -8.83 -14.57 18.50
CA ALA A 18 -9.44 -13.32 18.07
C ALA A 18 -9.37 -12.24 19.17
N ASP A 19 -9.41 -10.98 18.75
CA ASP A 19 -9.55 -9.78 19.59
C ASP A 19 -8.51 -9.63 20.71
N VAL A 20 -7.28 -10.11 20.48
CA VAL A 20 -6.17 -9.94 21.42
C VAL A 20 -5.88 -8.46 21.61
N PRO A 21 -5.88 -7.94 22.85
CA PRO A 21 -5.66 -6.53 23.12
C PRO A 21 -4.18 -6.15 22.98
N ALA A 22 -3.93 -5.05 22.27
CA ALA A 22 -2.63 -4.37 22.20
C ALA A 22 -2.80 -2.96 22.75
N ARG A 23 -2.08 -2.63 23.84
CA ARG A 23 -2.16 -1.31 24.46
C ARG A 23 -1.10 -0.40 23.86
N MET A 24 -1.53 0.73 23.31
CA MET A 24 -0.66 1.78 22.78
C MET A 24 -0.13 2.67 23.92
N ARG A 25 0.91 3.46 23.65
CA ARG A 25 1.60 4.35 24.61
C ARG A 25 0.68 5.34 25.31
N ASP A 26 -0.39 5.78 24.66
CA ASP A 26 -1.41 6.69 25.21
C ASP A 26 -2.52 5.97 25.99
N GLY A 27 -2.43 4.66 26.13
CA GLY A 27 -3.41 3.82 26.80
C GLY A 27 -4.54 3.31 25.93
N THR A 28 -4.68 3.77 24.68
CA THR A 28 -5.67 3.22 23.73
C THR A 28 -5.42 1.73 23.50
N VAL A 29 -6.51 0.95 23.44
CA VAL A 29 -6.41 -0.50 23.21
C VAL A 29 -6.86 -0.81 21.80
N LEU A 30 -5.94 -1.31 20.97
CA LEU A 30 -6.24 -1.86 19.66
C LEU A 30 -6.49 -3.36 19.74
N LYS A 31 -7.19 -3.91 18.76
CA LYS A 31 -7.58 -5.33 18.72
C LYS A 31 -6.93 -6.02 17.52
N ALA A 32 -6.35 -7.18 17.80
CA ALA A 32 -5.69 -7.99 16.80
C ALA A 32 -6.19 -9.44 16.83
N ASP A 33 -6.25 -10.08 15.66
CA ASP A 33 -6.36 -11.52 15.53
C ASP A 33 -4.95 -12.10 15.41
N VAL A 34 -4.64 -13.11 16.22
CA VAL A 34 -3.33 -13.75 16.26
C VAL A 34 -3.45 -15.20 15.82
N TYR A 35 -2.77 -15.55 14.73
CA TYR A 35 -2.69 -16.89 14.17
C TYR A 35 -1.39 -17.54 14.65
N ARG A 36 -1.53 -18.55 15.49
CA ARG A 36 -0.41 -19.23 16.15
C ARG A 36 -0.10 -20.55 15.46
N PRO A 37 1.12 -20.73 14.94
CA PRO A 37 1.57 -22.03 14.46
C PRO A 37 1.86 -22.95 15.66
N THR A 38 1.63 -24.25 15.47
CA THR A 38 2.14 -25.26 16.39
C THR A 38 3.63 -25.45 16.09
N ALA A 39 4.47 -24.77 16.85
CA ALA A 39 5.92 -24.82 16.74
C ALA A 39 6.54 -25.11 18.11
N HIS A 40 7.66 -25.86 18.14
CA HIS A 40 8.39 -26.18 19.38
C HIS A 40 9.29 -25.04 19.84
N GLU A 41 9.69 -24.15 18.92
CA GLU A 41 10.56 -23.01 19.16
C GLU A 41 9.81 -21.70 18.89
N ALA A 42 10.34 -20.60 19.41
CA ALA A 42 9.84 -19.28 19.12
C ALA A 42 10.07 -18.93 17.64
N VAL A 43 9.04 -18.36 17.00
CA VAL A 43 9.02 -18.07 15.57
C VAL A 43 8.91 -16.56 15.29
N PRO A 44 9.33 -16.08 14.13
CA PRO A 44 9.16 -14.67 13.77
C PRO A 44 7.70 -14.30 13.51
N VAL A 45 7.43 -13.00 13.60
CA VAL A 45 6.09 -12.43 13.41
C VAL A 45 5.95 -11.83 12.02
N ILE A 46 4.79 -12.06 11.38
CA ILE A 46 4.31 -11.29 10.22
C ILE A 46 3.10 -10.47 10.68
N LEU A 47 3.18 -9.14 10.51
CA LEU A 47 2.18 -8.19 10.98
C LEU A 47 1.48 -7.49 9.81
N MET A 48 0.14 -7.41 9.89
CA MET A 48 -0.71 -6.56 9.06
C MET A 48 -1.50 -5.61 9.95
N ARG A 49 -1.52 -4.31 9.61
CA ARG A 49 -2.38 -3.31 10.27
C ARG A 49 -3.35 -2.73 9.25
N THR A 50 -4.64 -2.83 9.50
CA THR A 50 -5.68 -2.53 8.50
C THR A 50 -6.81 -1.67 9.06
N GLN A 51 -7.31 -0.75 8.23
CA GLN A 51 -8.55 0.00 8.48
C GLN A 51 -9.79 -0.70 7.91
N TYR A 52 -9.62 -1.75 7.11
CA TYR A 52 -10.71 -2.44 6.42
C TYR A 52 -11.41 -3.51 7.27
N GLY A 53 -11.01 -3.64 8.55
CA GLY A 53 -11.46 -4.70 9.45
C GLY A 53 -10.61 -5.97 9.30
N LYS A 54 -10.01 -6.43 10.41
CA LYS A 54 -9.09 -7.57 10.44
C LYS A 54 -9.67 -8.88 9.91
N ALA A 55 -11.00 -9.07 10.04
CA ALA A 55 -11.68 -10.24 9.49
C ALA A 55 -11.65 -10.30 7.95
N SER A 56 -11.47 -9.16 7.27
CA SER A 56 -11.37 -9.13 5.81
C SER A 56 -10.14 -9.88 5.28
N ALA A 57 -9.08 -9.98 6.08
CA ALA A 57 -7.86 -10.68 5.70
C ALA A 57 -8.06 -12.19 5.50
N ASP A 58 -9.07 -12.79 6.15
CA ASP A 58 -9.39 -14.21 5.99
C ASP A 58 -10.11 -14.53 4.68
N VAL A 59 -10.75 -13.55 4.05
CA VAL A 59 -11.67 -13.74 2.92
C VAL A 59 -11.23 -13.03 1.63
N GLN A 60 -10.03 -12.48 1.58
CA GLN A 60 -9.50 -11.79 0.40
C GLN A 60 -8.32 -12.53 -0.27
N PRO A 61 -8.47 -13.80 -0.68
CA PRO A 61 -7.39 -14.56 -1.29
C PRO A 61 -6.98 -14.04 -2.68
N SER A 62 -7.76 -13.13 -3.27
CA SER A 62 -7.45 -12.52 -4.56
C SER A 62 -6.25 -11.57 -4.51
N ARG A 63 -5.95 -10.96 -3.35
CA ARG A 63 -4.86 -9.97 -3.19
C ARG A 63 -3.59 -10.60 -2.65
N TYR A 64 -3.70 -11.40 -1.60
CA TYR A 64 -2.60 -12.13 -0.96
C TYR A 64 -3.15 -13.37 -0.25
N GLN A 65 -2.27 -14.28 0.13
CA GLN A 65 -2.67 -15.46 0.90
C GLN A 65 -3.24 -15.05 2.26
N THR A 66 -4.09 -15.93 2.80
CA THR A 66 -4.68 -15.71 4.13
C THR A 66 -3.60 -15.68 5.23
N PRO A 67 -3.86 -15.02 6.36
CA PRO A 67 -2.98 -15.07 7.52
C PRO A 67 -2.66 -16.51 7.97
N ALA A 68 -3.64 -17.41 7.87
CA ALA A 68 -3.46 -18.82 8.19
C ALA A 68 -2.46 -19.53 7.27
N TRP A 69 -2.38 -19.13 5.99
CA TRP A 69 -1.38 -19.67 5.07
C TRP A 69 0.05 -19.31 5.50
N PHE A 70 0.31 -18.04 5.83
CA PHE A 70 1.60 -17.64 6.36
C PHE A 70 1.91 -18.31 7.71
N ALA A 71 0.90 -18.46 8.58
CA ALA A 71 1.07 -19.13 9.86
C ALA A 71 1.38 -20.62 9.67
N SER A 72 0.82 -21.28 8.64
CA SER A 72 1.17 -22.67 8.34
C SER A 72 2.64 -22.85 7.94
N HIS A 73 3.29 -21.80 7.46
CA HIS A 73 4.75 -21.77 7.22
C HIS A 73 5.56 -21.42 8.47
N CYS A 74 4.97 -21.64 9.64
CA CYS A 74 5.62 -21.44 10.95
C CYS A 74 6.02 -19.98 11.23
N TYR A 75 5.08 -19.09 11.01
CA TYR A 75 5.11 -17.68 11.47
C TYR A 75 4.00 -17.44 12.49
N LEU A 76 4.27 -16.62 13.47
CA LEU A 76 3.20 -15.98 14.23
C LEU A 76 2.62 -14.86 13.37
N VAL A 77 1.34 -14.92 12.99
CA VAL A 77 0.75 -13.88 12.14
C VAL A 77 -0.24 -13.05 12.95
N VAL A 78 -0.10 -11.73 12.85
CA VAL A 78 -0.92 -10.76 13.56
C VAL A 78 -1.64 -9.90 12.53
N VAL A 79 -2.97 -9.81 12.63
CA VAL A 79 -3.79 -8.87 11.86
C VAL A 79 -4.50 -7.94 12.83
N GLN A 80 -4.17 -6.65 12.79
CA GLN A 80 -4.68 -5.65 13.74
C GLN A 80 -5.59 -4.64 13.04
N ASP A 81 -6.77 -4.38 13.63
CA ASP A 81 -7.55 -3.20 13.30
C ASP A 81 -6.81 -1.95 13.82
N ILE A 82 -6.64 -0.93 12.96
CA ILE A 82 -6.05 0.34 13.39
C ILE A 82 -7.01 1.13 14.29
N ARG A 83 -6.50 2.19 14.90
CA ARG A 83 -7.24 3.06 15.83
C ARG A 83 -8.56 3.54 15.25
N GLY A 84 -9.66 3.36 16.00
CA GLY A 84 -11.00 3.78 15.61
C GLY A 84 -11.60 3.04 14.42
N GLN A 85 -11.06 1.85 14.08
CA GLN A 85 -11.58 0.98 13.04
C GLN A 85 -11.83 -0.43 13.58
N GLY A 86 -12.78 -1.15 12.97
CA GLY A 86 -13.13 -2.51 13.35
C GLY A 86 -13.46 -2.66 14.84
N ALA A 87 -12.72 -3.52 15.54
CA ALA A 87 -12.89 -3.76 16.98
C ALA A 87 -11.95 -2.90 17.87
N SER A 88 -11.10 -2.08 17.27
CA SER A 88 -10.12 -1.25 17.97
C SER A 88 -10.76 0.00 18.59
N GLY A 89 -10.26 0.40 19.76
CA GLY A 89 -10.65 1.62 20.44
C GLY A 89 -10.06 2.90 19.82
N GLY A 90 -10.41 4.02 20.43
CA GLY A 90 -9.97 5.35 19.99
C GLY A 90 -10.79 5.92 18.85
N THR A 91 -10.32 7.03 18.30
CA THR A 91 -10.97 7.73 17.17
C THR A 91 -10.08 7.65 15.94
N PHE A 92 -10.64 7.26 14.83
CA PHE A 92 -9.95 7.24 13.56
C PHE A 92 -9.73 8.67 13.03
N TYR A 93 -8.51 8.95 12.63
CA TYR A 93 -8.14 10.05 11.75
C TYR A 93 -7.05 9.56 10.81
N GLU A 94 -7.28 9.74 9.52
CA GLU A 94 -6.43 9.19 8.46
C GLU A 94 -4.95 9.55 8.67
N TYR A 95 -4.06 8.57 8.70
CA TYR A 95 -2.61 8.61 8.94
C TYR A 95 -2.14 9.11 10.32
N ALA A 96 -2.95 9.89 11.05
CA ALA A 96 -2.48 10.69 12.17
C ALA A 96 -1.80 9.88 13.30
N ASN A 97 -2.31 8.69 13.56
CA ASN A 97 -1.80 7.83 14.64
C ASN A 97 -1.00 6.63 14.13
N ASP A 98 -0.99 6.38 12.79
CA ASP A 98 -0.46 5.13 12.25
C ASP A 98 1.04 4.94 12.48
N ALA A 99 1.80 6.03 12.57
CA ALA A 99 3.23 5.96 12.84
C ALA A 99 3.53 5.49 14.28
N ASP A 100 2.95 6.13 15.27
CA ASP A 100 3.20 5.82 16.68
C ASP A 100 2.51 4.53 17.11
N ASP A 101 1.26 4.30 16.70
CA ASP A 101 0.57 3.03 16.90
C ASP A 101 1.27 1.87 16.18
N GLY A 102 1.86 2.15 15.01
CA GLY A 102 2.65 1.18 14.26
C GLY A 102 3.90 0.75 15.00
N TYR A 103 4.65 1.71 15.56
CA TYR A 103 5.78 1.43 16.44
C TYR A 103 5.36 0.56 17.62
N ASP A 104 4.34 1.01 18.36
CA ASP A 104 3.87 0.30 19.57
C ASP A 104 3.37 -1.11 19.24
N THR A 105 2.71 -1.28 18.09
CA THR A 105 2.22 -2.60 17.66
C THR A 105 3.38 -3.54 17.28
N VAL A 106 4.41 -3.06 16.60
CA VAL A 106 5.60 -3.86 16.28
C VAL A 106 6.25 -4.37 17.55
N GLU A 107 6.47 -3.50 18.54
CA GLU A 107 7.08 -3.86 19.83
C GLU A 107 6.19 -4.82 20.63
N TRP A 108 4.88 -4.59 20.66
CA TRP A 108 3.93 -5.49 21.28
C TRP A 108 3.91 -6.88 20.59
N ALA A 109 3.94 -6.92 19.26
CA ALA A 109 3.93 -8.17 18.50
C ALA A 109 5.24 -8.96 18.71
N ALA A 110 6.36 -8.28 18.77
CA ALA A 110 7.66 -8.88 19.09
C ALA A 110 7.69 -9.54 20.48
N ALA A 111 6.94 -8.99 21.44
CA ALA A 111 6.85 -9.49 22.83
C ALA A 111 5.77 -10.57 23.02
N LEU A 112 5.01 -10.95 21.99
CA LEU A 112 3.98 -11.99 22.13
C LEU A 112 4.57 -13.35 22.51
N PRO A 113 3.89 -14.14 23.36
CA PRO A 113 4.30 -15.50 23.65
C PRO A 113 4.46 -16.33 22.36
N GLY A 114 5.62 -16.97 22.20
CA GLY A 114 5.98 -17.73 20.99
C GLY A 114 6.66 -16.89 19.90
N SER A 115 6.82 -15.58 20.07
CA SER A 115 7.61 -14.74 19.18
C SER A 115 9.10 -14.85 19.49
N ASN A 116 9.95 -14.82 18.45
CA ASN A 116 11.41 -14.74 18.57
C ASN A 116 11.94 -13.29 18.55
N GLY A 117 11.04 -12.29 18.59
CA GLY A 117 11.37 -10.87 18.58
C GLY A 117 11.58 -10.25 17.21
N LYS A 118 11.50 -10.98 16.11
CA LYS A 118 11.65 -10.43 14.76
C LYS A 118 10.29 -10.21 14.12
N VAL A 119 10.03 -9.00 13.61
CA VAL A 119 8.77 -8.63 12.99
C VAL A 119 8.99 -8.19 11.54
N GLY A 120 8.20 -8.75 10.62
CA GLY A 120 8.04 -8.25 9.25
C GLY A 120 6.61 -7.76 9.05
N MET A 121 6.39 -6.82 8.12
CA MET A 121 5.04 -6.33 7.81
C MET A 121 4.70 -6.55 6.34
N TYR A 122 3.39 -6.68 6.01
CA TYR A 122 2.89 -6.82 4.64
C TYR A 122 1.52 -6.17 4.46
N GLY A 123 1.16 -5.92 3.20
CA GLY A 123 -0.15 -5.46 2.79
C GLY A 123 -0.12 -4.38 1.72
N THR A 124 -1.29 -4.12 1.12
CA THR A 124 -1.45 -3.22 -0.02
C THR A 124 -2.18 -1.93 0.33
N SER A 125 -1.97 -0.87 -0.46
CA SER A 125 -2.71 0.38 -0.35
C SER A 125 -2.50 1.05 1.02
N TYR A 126 -3.56 1.40 1.73
CA TYR A 126 -3.47 1.92 3.10
C TYR A 126 -2.72 0.96 4.04
N VAL A 127 -2.88 -0.35 3.86
CA VAL A 127 -2.12 -1.37 4.63
C VAL A 127 -0.63 -1.36 4.25
N GLY A 128 -0.28 -0.86 3.07
CA GLY A 128 1.09 -0.51 2.68
C GLY A 128 1.56 0.76 3.39
N ALA A 129 0.71 1.80 3.46
CA ALA A 129 1.00 3.04 4.15
C ALA A 129 1.28 2.83 5.66
N THR A 130 0.51 1.96 6.33
CA THR A 130 0.74 1.65 7.76
C THR A 130 2.13 1.05 8.04
N GLN A 131 2.72 0.33 7.07
CA GLN A 131 4.07 -0.22 7.19
C GLN A 131 5.13 0.87 7.12
N TRP A 132 5.02 1.77 6.13
CA TRP A 132 5.93 2.89 5.97
C TRP A 132 5.88 3.84 7.17
N LEU A 133 4.67 4.18 7.64
CA LEU A 133 4.48 5.03 8.80
C LEU A 133 5.08 4.41 10.08
N ALA A 134 4.99 3.09 10.26
CA ALA A 134 5.70 2.40 11.33
C ALA A 134 7.22 2.45 11.13
N ALA A 135 7.71 2.20 9.91
CA ALA A 135 9.13 2.10 9.60
C ALA A 135 9.89 3.43 9.83
N ILE A 136 9.29 4.59 9.53
CA ILE A 136 9.90 5.91 9.81
C ILE A 136 10.02 6.22 11.31
N ARG A 137 9.38 5.43 12.19
CA ARG A 137 9.56 5.51 13.65
C ARG A 137 10.63 4.56 14.18
N THR A 138 11.26 3.79 13.31
CA THR A 138 12.38 2.90 13.63
C THR A 138 12.17 1.95 14.81
N PRO A 139 11.07 1.16 14.85
CA PRO A 139 10.88 0.21 15.95
C PRO A 139 11.99 -0.85 15.92
N PRO A 140 12.66 -1.11 17.05
CA PRO A 140 13.85 -1.97 17.12
C PRO A 140 13.65 -3.41 16.62
N HIS A 141 12.43 -3.93 16.73
CA HIS A 141 12.11 -5.30 16.34
C HIS A 141 11.59 -5.41 14.89
N LEU A 142 11.42 -4.28 14.16
CA LEU A 142 11.07 -4.32 12.74
C LEU A 142 12.29 -4.70 11.91
N VAL A 143 12.18 -5.79 11.15
CA VAL A 143 13.30 -6.36 10.36
C VAL A 143 13.12 -6.10 8.87
N THR A 144 11.89 -6.08 8.36
CA THR A 144 11.58 -5.85 6.96
C THR A 144 10.11 -5.46 6.76
N ILE A 145 9.81 -4.80 5.65
CA ILE A 145 8.45 -4.51 5.21
C ILE A 145 8.21 -4.93 3.76
N VAL A 146 6.95 -5.26 3.44
CA VAL A 146 6.51 -5.64 2.09
C VAL A 146 5.28 -4.81 1.71
N PRO A 147 5.45 -3.51 1.42
CA PRO A 147 4.38 -2.64 0.97
C PRO A 147 4.06 -2.89 -0.50
N ALA A 148 2.76 -2.92 -0.84
CA ALA A 148 2.30 -3.03 -2.21
C ALA A 148 1.39 -1.87 -2.56
N ASN A 149 1.49 -1.36 -3.80
CA ASN A 149 0.58 -0.36 -4.37
C ASN A 149 0.28 0.79 -3.40
N THR A 150 1.33 1.47 -2.93
CA THR A 150 1.20 2.52 -1.91
C THR A 150 2.18 3.65 -2.16
N PRO A 151 1.76 4.92 -2.02
CA PRO A 151 2.59 6.08 -2.36
C PRO A 151 3.62 6.43 -1.28
N SER A 152 4.51 7.33 -1.67
CA SER A 152 5.51 7.96 -0.80
C SER A 152 5.00 9.19 -0.06
N ASP A 153 3.88 9.75 -0.50
CA ASP A 153 3.37 11.01 0.00
C ASP A 153 1.85 11.06 -0.08
N TYR A 154 1.18 11.54 0.99
CA TYR A 154 -0.28 11.54 1.08
C TYR A 154 -0.92 12.79 0.47
N TYR A 155 -0.14 13.82 0.17
CA TYR A 155 -0.54 14.89 -0.74
C TYR A 155 -0.35 14.43 -2.17
N GLN A 156 0.90 14.36 -2.62
CA GLN A 156 1.26 13.89 -3.95
C GLN A 156 1.06 12.38 -4.05
N ASN A 157 0.45 11.91 -5.11
CA ASN A 157 0.16 10.51 -5.40
C ASN A 157 -0.96 9.84 -4.56
N TRP A 158 -1.57 10.54 -3.58
CA TRP A 158 -2.73 10.03 -2.86
C TRP A 158 -3.94 10.95 -3.01
N THR A 159 -3.96 12.08 -2.30
CA THR A 159 -5.10 13.02 -2.26
C THR A 159 -5.09 14.00 -3.43
N TYR A 160 -3.90 14.47 -3.77
CA TYR A 160 -3.65 15.36 -4.90
C TYR A 160 -2.62 14.75 -5.84
N GLU A 161 -2.61 15.24 -7.09
CA GLU A 161 -1.57 14.95 -8.06
C GLU A 161 -1.28 16.24 -8.83
N ASP A 162 -0.05 16.73 -8.72
CA ASP A 162 0.38 18.02 -9.27
C ASP A 162 -0.56 19.20 -8.94
N GLY A 163 -1.12 19.19 -7.72
CA GLY A 163 -2.06 20.20 -7.23
C GLY A 163 -3.52 19.96 -7.60
N ALA A 164 -3.82 18.95 -8.43
CA ALA A 164 -5.19 18.56 -8.75
C ALA A 164 -5.73 17.54 -7.74
N PHE A 165 -6.89 17.83 -7.15
CA PHE A 165 -7.57 16.88 -6.26
C PHE A 165 -8.00 15.62 -7.02
N ARG A 166 -7.63 14.44 -6.54
CA ARG A 166 -7.91 13.14 -7.19
C ARG A 166 -9.34 12.68 -6.92
N LEU A 167 -10.30 13.42 -7.48
CA LEU A 167 -11.71 13.28 -7.24
C LEU A 167 -12.23 11.85 -7.43
N ALA A 168 -11.97 11.25 -8.58
CA ALA A 168 -12.48 9.93 -8.96
C ALA A 168 -11.99 8.78 -8.04
N PHE A 169 -10.94 9.03 -7.25
CA PHE A 169 -10.45 8.09 -6.25
C PHE A 169 -10.92 8.47 -4.84
N ILE A 170 -10.67 9.70 -4.41
CA ILE A 170 -10.86 10.10 -3.00
C ILE A 170 -12.34 10.11 -2.62
N GLU A 171 -13.21 10.66 -3.47
CA GLU A 171 -14.62 10.84 -3.13
C GLU A 171 -15.33 9.51 -2.87
N PRO A 172 -15.36 8.52 -3.81
CA PRO A 172 -16.03 7.25 -3.56
C PRO A 172 -15.36 6.45 -2.43
N TRP A 173 -14.03 6.45 -2.36
CA TRP A 173 -13.31 5.72 -1.32
C TRP A 173 -13.60 6.24 0.09
N MET A 174 -13.73 7.57 0.25
CA MET A 174 -14.13 8.16 1.52
C MET A 174 -15.54 7.74 1.94
N MET A 175 -16.51 7.75 1.00
CA MET A 175 -17.90 7.39 1.28
C MET A 175 -18.09 5.90 1.54
N ASP A 176 -17.54 5.02 0.70
CA ASP A 176 -17.82 3.59 0.73
C ASP A 176 -16.93 2.80 1.67
N THR A 177 -15.77 3.34 2.02
CA THR A 177 -14.74 2.63 2.75
C THR A 177 -14.39 3.31 4.08
N ILE A 178 -13.77 4.49 4.04
CA ILE A 178 -13.14 5.09 5.23
C ILE A 178 -14.16 5.64 6.22
N ALA A 179 -15.01 6.56 5.79
CA ALA A 179 -16.04 7.14 6.67
C ALA A 179 -17.09 6.09 7.06
N LEU A 180 -17.45 5.20 6.12
CA LEU A 180 -18.40 4.12 6.37
C LEU A 180 -17.89 3.14 7.44
N SER A 181 -16.62 2.72 7.36
CA SER A 181 -16.02 1.83 8.36
C SER A 181 -15.96 2.50 9.74
N ALA A 182 -15.55 3.76 9.82
CA ALA A 182 -15.53 4.52 11.05
C ALA A 182 -16.94 4.73 11.64
N ALA A 183 -17.96 4.96 10.80
CA ALA A 183 -19.36 5.08 11.25
C ALA A 183 -19.91 3.76 11.80
N ARG A 184 -19.56 2.63 11.15
CA ARG A 184 -19.90 1.29 11.65
C ARG A 184 -19.26 1.00 13.01
N GLN A 185 -17.98 1.31 13.16
CA GLN A 185 -17.24 1.13 14.41
C GLN A 185 -17.89 1.93 15.57
N ARG A 186 -18.35 3.15 15.29
CA ARG A 186 -19.05 3.99 16.28
C ARG A 186 -20.50 3.59 16.55
N GLY A 187 -21.03 2.63 15.81
CA GLY A 187 -22.42 2.19 15.96
C GLY A 187 -23.45 3.25 15.56
N ASN A 188 -23.16 4.05 14.52
CA ASN A 188 -24.07 5.07 13.99
C ASN A 188 -24.83 4.58 12.75
N PRO A 189 -25.98 3.90 12.90
CA PRO A 189 -26.69 3.29 11.77
C PRO A 189 -27.25 4.32 10.79
N LYS A 190 -27.55 5.54 11.24
CA LYS A 190 -28.05 6.62 10.38
C LYS A 190 -26.96 7.03 9.39
N ILE A 191 -25.77 7.38 9.86
CA ILE A 191 -24.62 7.76 9.01
C ILE A 191 -24.22 6.60 8.11
N VAL A 192 -24.24 5.35 8.61
CA VAL A 192 -23.98 4.15 7.79
C VAL A 192 -24.94 4.06 6.60
N ALA A 193 -26.25 4.30 6.82
CA ALA A 193 -27.24 4.26 5.75
C ALA A 193 -27.02 5.39 4.72
N GLU A 194 -26.78 6.61 5.19
CA GLU A 194 -26.57 7.80 4.35
C GLU A 194 -25.30 7.66 3.50
N LEU A 195 -24.17 7.23 4.08
CA LEU A 195 -22.94 6.97 3.35
C LEU A 195 -23.09 5.83 2.33
N THR A 196 -23.81 4.77 2.70
CA THR A 196 -24.05 3.65 1.78
C THR A 196 -24.87 4.09 0.56
N GLU A 197 -25.87 4.92 0.76
CA GLU A 197 -26.69 5.46 -0.34
C GLU A 197 -25.88 6.45 -1.19
N ALA A 198 -25.12 7.34 -0.57
CA ALA A 198 -24.25 8.28 -1.29
C ALA A 198 -23.22 7.56 -2.16
N ALA A 199 -22.59 6.50 -1.64
CA ALA A 199 -21.61 5.69 -2.37
C ALA A 199 -22.23 4.96 -3.57
N ARG A 200 -23.47 4.46 -3.46
CA ARG A 200 -24.18 3.87 -4.61
C ARG A 200 -24.41 4.86 -5.75
N ASN A 201 -24.54 6.14 -5.42
CA ASN A 201 -24.79 7.23 -6.35
C ASN A 201 -23.55 8.12 -6.55
N ALA A 202 -22.32 7.58 -6.37
CA ALA A 202 -21.08 8.36 -6.37
C ALA A 202 -20.97 9.28 -7.61
N ALA A 203 -21.26 8.78 -8.80
CA ALA A 203 -21.21 9.57 -10.03
C ALA A 203 -22.09 10.84 -10.01
N SER A 204 -23.14 10.89 -9.20
CA SER A 204 -24.00 12.10 -9.07
C SER A 204 -23.30 13.22 -8.29
N TRP A 205 -22.28 12.90 -7.51
CA TRP A 205 -21.54 13.84 -6.67
C TRP A 205 -20.35 14.46 -7.36
N GLU A 206 -19.84 13.89 -8.45
CA GLU A 206 -18.66 14.36 -9.18
C GLU A 206 -18.73 15.84 -9.60
N HIS A 207 -19.96 16.36 -9.79
CA HIS A 207 -20.19 17.76 -10.18
C HIS A 207 -20.48 18.69 -8.99
N TYR A 208 -20.55 18.15 -7.77
CA TYR A 208 -20.82 18.99 -6.61
C TYR A 208 -19.66 19.96 -6.31
N ARG A 209 -20.00 21.18 -6.01
CA ARG A 209 -19.06 22.27 -5.63
C ARG A 209 -19.71 23.22 -4.64
N PRO A 210 -18.96 23.78 -3.67
CA PRO A 210 -17.56 23.48 -3.32
C PRO A 210 -17.43 22.24 -2.42
N TYR A 211 -16.33 21.48 -2.56
CA TYR A 211 -16.09 20.29 -1.71
C TYR A 211 -15.98 20.56 -0.20
N ALA A 212 -15.65 21.81 0.17
CA ALA A 212 -15.62 22.22 1.58
C ALA A 212 -16.98 22.05 2.29
N THR A 213 -18.08 21.87 1.54
CA THR A 213 -19.44 21.64 2.06
C THR A 213 -20.04 20.35 1.51
N PHE A 214 -19.21 19.35 1.22
CA PHE A 214 -19.63 18.08 0.59
C PHE A 214 -20.62 17.30 1.47
N PRO A 215 -21.93 17.27 1.14
CA PRO A 215 -22.95 16.81 2.06
C PRO A 215 -22.84 15.35 2.49
N PRO A 216 -22.44 14.39 1.61
CA PRO A 216 -22.34 12.99 2.02
C PRO A 216 -21.39 12.73 3.19
N LEU A 217 -20.39 13.59 3.39
CA LEU A 217 -19.41 13.44 4.47
C LEU A 217 -19.71 14.33 5.70
N HIS A 218 -20.89 14.95 5.75
CA HIS A 218 -21.40 15.72 6.90
C HIS A 218 -20.45 16.83 7.37
N PRO A 219 -20.29 17.92 6.60
CA PRO A 219 -19.35 19.01 6.94
C PRO A 219 -19.64 19.68 8.31
N GLU A 220 -20.87 19.57 8.79
CA GLU A 220 -21.32 20.07 10.10
C GLU A 220 -21.01 19.12 11.26
N ASP A 221 -20.68 17.85 10.98
CA ASP A 221 -20.37 16.85 12.01
C ASP A 221 -18.91 16.36 11.88
N PRO A 222 -17.97 16.97 12.64
CA PRO A 222 -16.55 16.61 12.58
C PRO A 222 -16.26 15.17 13.05
N SER A 223 -17.26 14.46 13.55
CA SER A 223 -17.06 13.05 13.90
C SER A 223 -17.10 12.11 12.69
N VAL A 224 -17.64 12.54 11.54
CA VAL A 224 -17.82 11.67 10.36
C VAL A 224 -16.55 11.54 9.56
N ALA A 225 -16.03 12.61 8.97
CA ALA A 225 -14.87 12.61 8.10
C ALA A 225 -14.05 13.91 8.21
N PRO A 226 -13.50 14.27 9.38
CA PRO A 226 -12.76 15.53 9.56
C PRO A 226 -11.53 15.59 8.65
N TYR A 227 -10.85 14.48 8.45
CA TYR A 227 -9.65 14.33 7.59
C TYR A 227 -9.92 14.72 6.14
N PHE A 228 -11.12 14.45 5.59
CA PHE A 228 -11.49 14.87 4.23
C PHE A 228 -11.56 16.40 4.13
N PHE A 229 -12.26 17.04 5.06
CA PHE A 229 -12.40 18.50 5.06
C PHE A 229 -11.10 19.22 5.37
N ASP A 230 -10.25 18.64 6.23
CA ASP A 230 -8.91 19.14 6.47
C ASP A 230 -8.04 19.04 5.21
N ALA A 231 -8.09 17.91 4.50
CA ALA A 231 -7.40 17.75 3.23
C ALA A 231 -7.81 18.82 2.19
N ILE A 232 -9.12 19.16 2.11
CA ILE A 232 -9.62 20.21 1.22
C ILE A 232 -9.15 21.62 1.67
N ARG A 233 -8.97 21.86 2.98
CA ARG A 233 -8.43 23.14 3.51
C ARG A 233 -6.94 23.28 3.26
N HIS A 234 -6.22 22.19 3.00
CA HIS A 234 -4.79 22.16 2.72
C HIS A 234 -4.50 21.76 1.25
N PRO A 235 -4.91 22.60 0.26
CA PRO A 235 -4.81 22.27 -1.16
C PRO A 235 -3.38 22.36 -1.72
N THR A 236 -2.41 22.75 -0.89
CA THR A 236 -0.99 22.85 -1.24
C THR A 236 -0.15 21.98 -0.31
N TYR A 237 1.05 21.60 -0.76
CA TYR A 237 1.97 20.78 0.04
C TYR A 237 2.59 21.61 1.19
N ASP A 238 1.87 21.70 2.30
CA ASP A 238 2.27 22.45 3.50
C ASP A 238 2.64 21.51 4.67
N GLU A 239 2.80 22.07 5.88
CA GLU A 239 3.19 21.32 7.08
C GLU A 239 2.13 20.28 7.52
N TYR A 240 0.85 20.44 7.09
CA TYR A 240 -0.17 19.43 7.32
C TYR A 240 0.21 18.09 6.69
N TRP A 241 0.71 18.09 5.45
CA TRP A 241 1.08 16.90 4.70
C TRP A 241 2.47 16.37 5.03
N LYS A 242 3.44 17.26 5.22
CA LYS A 242 4.85 16.91 5.45
C LYS A 242 5.05 16.00 6.64
N ARG A 243 4.24 16.15 7.69
CA ARG A 243 4.33 15.35 8.91
C ARG A 243 4.12 13.84 8.72
N TRP A 244 3.45 13.44 7.63
CA TRP A 244 3.19 12.03 7.30
C TRP A 244 3.93 11.57 6.05
N SER A 245 4.60 12.44 5.34
CA SER A 245 5.29 12.13 4.10
C SER A 245 6.43 11.14 4.33
N ILE A 246 6.44 10.06 3.57
CA ILE A 246 7.51 9.06 3.61
C ILE A 246 8.74 9.59 2.87
N ARG A 247 8.55 10.31 1.75
CA ARG A 247 9.64 10.86 0.92
C ARG A 247 10.60 11.77 1.68
N GLY A 248 10.14 12.42 2.74
CA GLY A 248 10.96 13.27 3.60
C GLY A 248 11.75 12.50 4.66
N HIS A 249 11.58 11.17 4.79
CA HIS A 249 12.05 10.38 5.95
C HIS A 249 12.70 9.05 5.57
N TYR A 250 13.16 8.86 4.33
CA TYR A 250 13.86 7.63 3.94
C TYR A 250 15.13 7.38 4.77
N ASP A 251 15.79 8.45 5.21
CA ASP A 251 16.97 8.42 6.08
C ASP A 251 16.68 7.93 7.51
N GLN A 252 15.41 7.72 7.85
CA GLN A 252 14.98 7.10 9.10
C GLN A 252 14.65 5.60 8.93
N VAL A 253 14.42 5.13 7.71
CA VAL A 253 14.07 3.73 7.44
C VAL A 253 15.30 2.85 7.41
N THR A 254 15.42 1.95 8.38
CA THR A 254 16.60 1.11 8.62
C THR A 254 16.53 -0.28 7.98
N VAL A 255 15.37 -0.66 7.42
CA VAL A 255 15.05 -2.03 7.01
C VAL A 255 15.02 -2.21 5.49
N PRO A 256 15.32 -3.42 4.98
CA PRO A 256 15.12 -3.80 3.59
C PRO A 256 13.63 -3.85 3.24
N VAL A 257 13.30 -3.60 1.96
CA VAL A 257 11.92 -3.50 1.49
C VAL A 257 11.72 -4.28 0.18
N LEU A 258 10.67 -5.11 0.14
CA LEU A 258 10.14 -5.70 -1.08
C LEU A 258 8.88 -4.93 -1.50
N HIS A 259 8.97 -4.20 -2.61
CA HIS A 259 7.88 -3.41 -3.16
C HIS A 259 7.13 -4.20 -4.24
N PHE A 260 5.81 -4.08 -4.28
CA PHE A 260 4.99 -4.54 -5.41
C PHE A 260 4.21 -3.37 -5.98
N GLU A 261 4.28 -3.20 -7.32
CA GLU A 261 3.60 -2.13 -8.03
C GLU A 261 2.98 -2.62 -9.33
N GLY A 262 1.96 -1.92 -9.83
CA GLY A 262 1.29 -2.22 -11.09
C GLY A 262 1.38 -1.08 -12.09
N TRP A 263 1.61 -1.39 -13.39
CA TRP A 263 1.63 -0.37 -14.45
C TRP A 263 0.32 0.42 -14.55
N TYR A 264 -0.79 -0.16 -14.09
CA TYR A 264 -2.12 0.45 -14.09
C TYR A 264 -2.58 0.86 -12.70
N ASP A 265 -1.66 0.88 -11.73
CA ASP A 265 -1.97 1.33 -10.38
C ASP A 265 -1.88 2.85 -10.25
N ALA A 266 -2.83 3.41 -9.55
CA ALA A 266 -2.90 4.83 -9.26
C ALA A 266 -1.74 5.35 -8.40
N PHE A 267 -1.02 4.46 -7.71
CA PHE A 267 0.09 4.80 -6.80
C PHE A 267 1.48 4.45 -7.35
N LEU A 268 1.57 3.95 -8.58
CA LEU A 268 2.84 3.54 -9.19
C LEU A 268 3.95 4.60 -9.04
N ALA A 269 3.65 5.86 -9.31
CA ALA A 269 4.63 6.93 -9.21
C ALA A 269 5.23 7.03 -7.79
N GLY A 270 4.40 6.93 -6.77
CA GLY A 270 4.82 6.97 -5.37
C GLY A 270 5.57 5.71 -4.94
N GLY A 271 5.17 4.53 -5.40
CA GLY A 271 5.88 3.28 -5.13
C GLY A 271 7.28 3.26 -5.77
N MET A 272 7.40 3.77 -7.00
CA MET A 272 8.68 3.96 -7.67
C MET A 272 9.56 4.97 -6.93
N GLU A 273 8.98 6.04 -6.40
CA GLU A 273 9.68 7.01 -5.58
C GLU A 273 10.17 6.39 -4.27
N ASN A 274 9.34 5.57 -3.61
CA ASN A 274 9.75 4.82 -2.42
C ASN A 274 10.96 3.94 -2.70
N PHE A 275 10.95 3.17 -3.79
CA PHE A 275 12.08 2.31 -4.16
C PHE A 275 13.35 3.12 -4.42
N THR A 276 13.29 4.12 -5.31
CA THR A 276 14.46 4.93 -5.67
C THR A 276 14.96 5.77 -4.51
N GLY A 277 14.05 6.32 -3.69
CA GLY A 277 14.36 7.07 -2.48
C GLY A 277 15.08 6.21 -1.43
N MET A 278 14.62 4.98 -1.21
CA MET A 278 15.27 4.04 -0.29
C MET A 278 16.66 3.60 -0.78
N VAL A 279 16.83 3.35 -2.07
CA VAL A 279 18.15 3.04 -2.66
C VAL A 279 19.14 4.19 -2.44
N ALA A 280 18.68 5.43 -2.59
CA ALA A 280 19.53 6.62 -2.46
C ALA A 280 19.76 7.04 -1.00
N HIS A 281 18.73 6.99 -0.16
CA HIS A 281 18.68 7.67 1.13
C HIS A 281 18.35 6.79 2.33
N GLY A 282 18.06 5.49 2.16
CA GLY A 282 17.79 4.58 3.28
C GLY A 282 18.85 4.69 4.37
N ALA A 283 18.44 4.63 5.64
CA ALA A 283 19.25 4.94 6.82
C ALA A 283 20.57 4.14 6.91
N THR A 284 20.54 2.88 6.49
CA THR A 284 21.69 1.97 6.59
C THR A 284 22.15 1.46 5.22
N ALA A 285 23.40 1.02 5.11
CA ALA A 285 23.87 0.37 3.89
C ALA A 285 23.04 -0.90 3.56
N ALA A 286 22.61 -1.64 4.57
CA ALA A 286 21.77 -2.82 4.42
C ALA A 286 20.38 -2.44 3.90
N ALA A 287 19.75 -1.37 4.43
CA ALA A 287 18.48 -0.86 3.93
C ALA A 287 18.58 -0.43 2.46
N ARG A 288 19.62 0.34 2.09
CA ARG A 288 19.83 0.77 0.69
C ARG A 288 20.07 -0.39 -0.27
N ALA A 289 20.85 -1.38 0.13
CA ALA A 289 21.14 -2.55 -0.69
C ALA A 289 19.99 -3.57 -0.73
N GLY A 290 19.20 -3.64 0.32
CA GLY A 290 18.09 -4.58 0.47
C GLY A 290 16.79 -4.09 -0.17
N GLN A 291 16.83 -3.48 -1.36
CA GLN A 291 15.63 -2.99 -2.05
C GLN A 291 15.31 -3.87 -3.26
N ARG A 292 14.08 -4.35 -3.33
CA ARG A 292 13.55 -5.04 -4.51
C ARG A 292 12.18 -4.50 -4.86
N ILE A 293 11.94 -4.25 -6.14
CA ILE A 293 10.63 -3.88 -6.65
C ILE A 293 10.19 -4.81 -7.77
N VAL A 294 8.93 -5.23 -7.74
CA VAL A 294 8.28 -6.05 -8.78
C VAL A 294 7.14 -5.24 -9.37
N ILE A 295 7.21 -4.95 -10.68
CA ILE A 295 6.23 -4.11 -11.39
C ILE A 295 5.57 -4.96 -12.48
N GLY A 296 4.30 -5.31 -12.27
CA GLY A 296 3.54 -6.11 -13.21
C GLY A 296 2.49 -5.31 -14.01
N PRO A 297 1.86 -5.95 -15.01
CA PRO A 297 0.77 -5.35 -15.78
C PRO A 297 -0.55 -5.44 -14.98
N TRP A 298 -0.55 -4.93 -13.77
CA TRP A 298 -1.62 -5.06 -12.78
C TRP A 298 -2.24 -3.70 -12.47
N ASP A 299 -3.48 -3.74 -12.00
CA ASP A 299 -4.16 -2.60 -11.39
C ASP A 299 -4.11 -2.69 -9.85
N HIS A 300 -4.80 -1.76 -9.18
CA HIS A 300 -4.81 -1.67 -7.72
C HIS A 300 -5.40 -2.90 -7.00
N ILE A 301 -6.32 -3.61 -7.65
CA ILE A 301 -7.06 -4.71 -7.01
C ILE A 301 -6.42 -6.05 -7.29
N GLY A 302 -5.97 -6.25 -8.51
CA GLY A 302 -5.54 -7.55 -9.00
C GLY A 302 -4.04 -7.73 -9.18
N TRP A 303 -3.25 -7.02 -8.39
CA TRP A 303 -1.80 -7.14 -8.44
C TRP A 303 -1.33 -8.58 -8.21
N GLY A 304 -0.38 -9.01 -9.04
CA GLY A 304 0.18 -10.35 -9.00
C GLY A 304 -0.65 -11.45 -9.64
N ARG A 305 -1.97 -11.25 -9.81
CA ARG A 305 -2.90 -12.26 -10.33
C ARG A 305 -3.94 -11.64 -11.27
N PRO A 306 -3.53 -11.18 -12.46
CA PRO A 306 -4.42 -10.49 -13.38
C PRO A 306 -5.59 -11.36 -13.89
N ASP A 307 -5.49 -12.67 -13.83
CA ASP A 307 -6.57 -13.61 -14.15
C ASP A 307 -7.70 -13.62 -13.11
N SER A 308 -7.45 -13.14 -11.92
CA SER A 308 -8.44 -12.98 -10.85
C SER A 308 -9.23 -11.67 -10.93
N ILE A 309 -8.94 -10.80 -11.91
CA ILE A 309 -9.51 -9.46 -12.00
C ILE A 309 -10.58 -9.38 -13.07
N GLU A 310 -11.52 -8.49 -12.80
CA GLU A 310 -12.53 -8.06 -13.77
C GLU A 310 -11.99 -7.09 -14.84
N ALA A 311 -10.75 -6.62 -14.70
CA ALA A 311 -10.16 -5.65 -15.62
C ALA A 311 -10.00 -6.23 -17.04
N PRO A 312 -10.80 -5.79 -18.04
CA PRO A 312 -10.76 -6.37 -19.38
C PRO A 312 -9.39 -6.24 -20.06
N ILE A 313 -8.65 -5.17 -19.72
CA ILE A 313 -7.35 -4.86 -20.31
C ILE A 313 -6.28 -5.91 -20.00
N LEU A 314 -6.40 -6.62 -18.87
CA LEU A 314 -5.40 -7.59 -18.45
C LEU A 314 -5.71 -9.01 -18.92
N LYS A 315 -6.96 -9.30 -19.29
CA LYS A 315 -7.38 -10.64 -19.74
C LYS A 315 -6.68 -11.12 -21.01
N HIS A 316 -6.29 -10.21 -21.90
CA HIS A 316 -5.60 -10.59 -23.16
C HIS A 316 -4.07 -10.73 -23.00
N ILE A 317 -3.49 -10.32 -21.89
CA ILE A 317 -2.07 -10.57 -21.60
C ILE A 317 -1.87 -12.03 -21.17
N GLY A 318 -2.86 -12.60 -20.49
CA GLY A 318 -2.86 -14.00 -20.04
C GLY A 318 -1.94 -14.27 -18.85
N SER A 319 -1.71 -15.55 -18.57
CA SER A 319 -0.98 -16.02 -17.39
C SER A 319 0.50 -15.62 -17.34
N VAL A 320 1.07 -15.14 -18.43
CA VAL A 320 2.45 -14.61 -18.45
C VAL A 320 2.58 -13.37 -17.56
N ALA A 321 1.47 -12.67 -17.29
CA ALA A 321 1.41 -11.52 -16.41
C ALA A 321 1.37 -11.89 -14.92
N ASN A 322 1.08 -13.16 -14.58
CA ASN A 322 1.06 -13.62 -13.21
C ASN A 322 2.48 -13.60 -12.62
N SER A 323 2.57 -13.29 -11.34
CA SER A 323 3.79 -13.50 -10.57
C SER A 323 3.47 -14.29 -9.31
N PRO A 324 4.44 -15.05 -8.78
CA PRO A 324 4.26 -15.79 -7.52
C PRO A 324 4.45 -14.85 -6.32
N ILE A 325 3.62 -13.81 -6.19
CA ILE A 325 3.79 -12.77 -5.17
C ILE A 325 3.80 -13.33 -3.74
N ASN A 326 2.97 -14.33 -3.46
CA ASN A 326 2.91 -14.92 -2.12
C ASN A 326 4.18 -15.71 -1.81
N GLU A 327 4.70 -16.42 -2.78
CA GLU A 327 5.95 -17.16 -2.69
C GLU A 327 7.16 -16.21 -2.63
N LEU A 328 7.10 -15.09 -3.34
CA LEU A 328 8.10 -14.01 -3.24
C LEU A 328 8.09 -13.40 -1.84
N MET A 329 6.91 -13.09 -1.28
CA MET A 329 6.80 -12.60 0.10
C MET A 329 7.33 -13.64 1.10
N LEU A 330 6.93 -14.92 0.94
CA LEU A 330 7.40 -15.99 1.83
C LEU A 330 8.92 -16.15 1.77
N ALA A 331 9.51 -16.21 0.58
CA ALA A 331 10.96 -16.32 0.41
C ALA A 331 11.71 -15.10 0.95
N TRP A 332 11.12 -13.90 0.85
CA TRP A 332 11.63 -12.67 1.44
C TRP A 332 11.63 -12.73 2.96
N PHE A 333 10.51 -13.12 3.57
CA PHE A 333 10.40 -13.28 5.01
C PHE A 333 11.28 -14.41 5.54
N ASP A 334 11.37 -15.54 4.85
CA ASP A 334 12.26 -16.64 5.23
C ASP A 334 13.72 -16.18 5.28
N HIS A 335 14.14 -15.33 4.34
CA HIS A 335 15.48 -14.76 4.35
C HIS A 335 15.70 -13.82 5.54
N TYR A 336 14.92 -12.76 5.65
CA TYR A 336 15.19 -11.70 6.64
C TYR A 336 14.79 -12.10 8.07
N LEU A 337 13.73 -12.86 8.23
CA LEU A 337 13.22 -13.22 9.56
C LEU A 337 13.77 -14.54 10.09
N LYS A 338 13.98 -15.55 9.21
CA LYS A 338 14.48 -16.88 9.58
C LYS A 338 15.96 -17.10 9.23
N GLY A 339 16.58 -16.17 8.47
CA GLY A 339 17.99 -16.29 8.05
C GLY A 339 18.23 -17.36 6.98
N GLN A 340 17.21 -17.76 6.23
CA GLN A 340 17.36 -18.75 5.17
C GLN A 340 18.04 -18.13 3.92
N PRO A 341 18.84 -18.91 3.17
CA PRO A 341 19.38 -18.46 1.89
C PRO A 341 18.24 -18.12 0.92
N SER A 342 18.39 -17.03 0.15
CA SER A 342 17.39 -16.61 -0.83
C SER A 342 18.06 -16.13 -2.12
N THR A 343 17.44 -16.42 -3.25
CA THR A 343 17.83 -15.88 -4.57
C THR A 343 17.16 -14.54 -4.87
N ILE A 344 16.23 -14.11 -4.03
CA ILE A 344 15.45 -12.88 -4.25
C ILE A 344 15.85 -11.74 -3.31
N ALA A 345 16.73 -11.97 -2.35
CA ALA A 345 17.17 -11.00 -1.36
C ALA A 345 18.70 -10.93 -1.25
N GLY A 346 19.24 -9.77 -0.85
CA GLY A 346 20.62 -9.65 -0.38
C GLY A 346 21.72 -9.33 -1.40
N SER A 347 21.45 -9.26 -2.72
CA SER A 347 22.48 -9.03 -3.76
C SER A 347 22.59 -7.58 -4.27
N GLY A 348 21.91 -6.64 -3.63
CA GLY A 348 21.77 -5.25 -4.06
C GLY A 348 20.39 -4.95 -4.64
N PRO A 349 20.09 -3.68 -4.98
CA PRO A 349 18.79 -3.28 -5.51
C PRO A 349 18.42 -4.08 -6.76
N THR A 350 17.16 -4.52 -6.86
CA THR A 350 16.65 -5.28 -7.99
C THR A 350 15.30 -4.73 -8.44
N VAL A 351 15.14 -4.57 -9.75
CA VAL A 351 13.89 -4.17 -10.39
C VAL A 351 13.44 -5.27 -11.33
N ASP A 352 12.37 -5.97 -11.00
CA ASP A 352 11.70 -6.90 -11.88
C ASP A 352 10.50 -6.19 -12.48
N TYR A 353 10.41 -6.11 -13.79
CA TYR A 353 9.32 -5.41 -14.46
C TYR A 353 8.81 -6.16 -15.67
N PHE A 354 7.51 -6.00 -15.94
CA PHE A 354 6.86 -6.56 -17.11
C PHE A 354 6.90 -5.56 -18.27
N GLU A 355 7.50 -5.98 -19.40
CA GLU A 355 7.49 -5.20 -20.63
C GLU A 355 6.16 -5.39 -21.37
N MET A 356 5.34 -4.35 -21.38
CA MET A 356 4.09 -4.32 -22.10
C MET A 356 4.33 -4.39 -23.62
N GLY A 357 3.44 -5.07 -24.35
CA GLY A 357 3.58 -5.27 -25.82
C GLY A 357 4.45 -6.48 -26.15
N ALA A 358 5.67 -6.57 -25.62
CA ALA A 358 6.49 -7.79 -25.74
C ALA A 358 6.00 -8.91 -24.79
N ASN A 359 5.23 -8.56 -23.78
CA ASN A 359 4.61 -9.45 -22.81
C ASN A 359 5.61 -10.42 -22.15
N ARG A 360 6.68 -9.85 -21.61
CA ARG A 360 7.73 -10.62 -20.93
C ARG A 360 8.29 -9.88 -19.72
N TRP A 361 8.80 -10.64 -18.77
CA TRP A 361 9.46 -10.12 -17.59
C TRP A 361 10.95 -9.86 -17.84
N HIS A 362 11.43 -8.77 -17.24
CA HIS A 362 12.83 -8.38 -17.19
C HIS A 362 13.29 -8.19 -15.75
N SER A 363 14.62 -8.27 -15.57
CA SER A 363 15.26 -7.93 -14.30
C SER A 363 16.46 -7.02 -14.56
N THR A 364 16.61 -5.99 -13.72
CA THR A 364 17.71 -5.04 -13.76
C THR A 364 18.09 -4.60 -12.35
N THR A 365 19.21 -3.91 -12.21
CA THR A 365 19.74 -3.49 -10.90
C THR A 365 19.42 -2.04 -10.54
N ALA A 366 18.77 -1.29 -11.42
CA ALA A 366 18.46 0.12 -11.21
C ALA A 366 17.23 0.58 -12.01
N TRP A 367 16.62 1.65 -11.53
CA TRP A 367 15.61 2.41 -12.26
C TRP A 367 16.00 3.90 -12.31
N PRO A 368 15.92 4.60 -13.45
CA PRO A 368 15.54 4.05 -14.76
C PRO A 368 16.45 2.92 -15.23
N VAL A 369 15.94 2.05 -16.12
CA VAL A 369 16.71 0.92 -16.68
C VAL A 369 18.05 1.42 -17.24
N PRO A 370 19.19 0.79 -16.89
CA PRO A 370 20.49 1.21 -17.41
C PRO A 370 20.53 1.32 -18.94
N GLY A 371 21.07 2.41 -19.44
CA GLY A 371 21.08 2.71 -20.87
C GLY A 371 19.86 3.45 -21.39
N THR A 372 18.86 3.78 -20.54
CA THR A 372 17.74 4.64 -20.89
C THR A 372 18.22 5.97 -21.45
N ARG A 373 17.66 6.35 -22.61
CA ARG A 373 17.93 7.64 -23.25
C ARG A 373 16.69 8.51 -23.17
N PHE A 374 16.73 9.55 -22.36
CA PHE A 374 15.65 10.53 -22.28
C PHE A 374 15.65 11.39 -23.53
N THR A 375 14.59 11.23 -24.35
CA THR A 375 14.39 11.98 -25.58
C THR A 375 13.23 12.94 -25.40
N ARG A 376 13.48 14.22 -25.72
CA ARG A 376 12.43 15.25 -25.68
C ARG A 376 11.51 15.11 -26.89
N TYR A 377 10.22 15.07 -26.66
CA TYR A 377 9.18 15.16 -27.67
C TYR A 377 8.33 16.40 -27.43
N TYR A 378 7.91 17.03 -28.52
CA TYR A 378 7.11 18.25 -28.48
C TYR A 378 5.69 17.94 -28.92
N LEU A 379 4.72 18.44 -28.16
CA LEU A 379 3.30 18.36 -28.50
C LEU A 379 2.97 19.48 -29.49
N GLY A 380 2.26 19.13 -30.57
CA GLY A 380 1.78 20.07 -31.57
C GLY A 380 0.33 19.80 -31.93
N SER A 381 -0.37 20.83 -32.41
CA SER A 381 -1.77 20.74 -32.86
C SER A 381 -2.12 21.93 -33.72
N GLY A 382 -3.08 21.77 -34.63
CA GLY A 382 -3.77 22.84 -35.32
C GLY A 382 -4.94 23.47 -34.54
N GLY A 383 -5.05 23.18 -33.24
CA GLY A 383 -6.08 23.72 -32.35
C GLY A 383 -7.20 22.71 -31.97
N HIS A 384 -7.11 21.48 -32.38
CA HIS A 384 -8.15 20.45 -32.15
C HIS A 384 -7.63 19.18 -31.46
N ALA A 385 -6.48 19.23 -30.79
CA ALA A 385 -5.84 18.06 -30.17
C ALA A 385 -6.72 17.33 -29.14
N ASN A 386 -7.63 18.05 -28.47
CA ASN A 386 -8.47 17.56 -27.38
C ASN A 386 -9.80 16.90 -27.83
N THR A 387 -9.93 16.57 -29.11
CA THR A 387 -11.11 15.87 -29.63
C THR A 387 -10.82 14.40 -29.89
N SER A 388 -11.86 13.57 -30.00
CA SER A 388 -11.73 12.13 -30.30
C SER A 388 -11.10 11.83 -31.65
N THR A 389 -11.14 12.80 -32.57
CA THR A 389 -10.53 12.79 -33.90
C THR A 389 -9.46 13.87 -34.02
N GLY A 390 -8.82 14.18 -32.91
CA GLY A 390 -7.90 15.31 -32.78
C GLY A 390 -6.69 15.24 -33.70
N ASP A 391 -6.16 16.43 -34.01
CA ASP A 391 -5.00 16.66 -34.86
C ASP A 391 -3.67 16.73 -34.07
N GLY A 392 -3.69 16.23 -32.80
CA GLY A 392 -2.51 16.21 -31.94
C GLY A 392 -1.34 15.45 -32.59
N THR A 393 -0.17 16.00 -32.53
CA THR A 393 1.09 15.40 -33.00
C THR A 393 2.13 15.34 -31.91
N LEU A 394 3.03 14.35 -32.00
CA LEU A 394 4.18 14.20 -31.12
C LEU A 394 5.44 14.10 -31.99
N SER A 395 6.36 15.05 -31.83
CA SER A 395 7.56 15.17 -32.68
C SER A 395 8.85 15.31 -31.87
N PRO A 396 9.94 14.62 -32.24
CA PRO A 396 11.26 14.86 -31.63
C PRO A 396 11.87 16.20 -32.04
N GLN A 397 11.30 16.89 -33.02
CA GLN A 397 11.75 18.20 -33.47
C GLN A 397 10.91 19.28 -32.83
N ALA A 398 11.55 20.33 -32.30
CA ALA A 398 10.87 21.47 -31.75
C ALA A 398 9.95 22.13 -32.81
N LEU A 399 8.74 22.47 -32.40
CA LEU A 399 7.84 23.24 -33.25
C LEU A 399 8.46 24.61 -33.54
N ARG A 400 8.42 25.05 -34.80
CA ARG A 400 8.85 26.42 -35.13
C ARG A 400 7.86 27.41 -34.50
N ALA A 401 8.39 28.39 -33.77
CA ALA A 401 7.58 29.50 -33.27
C ALA A 401 6.96 30.21 -34.50
N GLY A 402 5.65 30.15 -34.67
CA GLY A 402 4.99 30.85 -35.76
C GLY A 402 3.78 30.15 -36.38
N GLY A 403 3.24 29.13 -35.81
CA GLY A 403 2.03 28.47 -36.27
C GLY A 403 1.04 28.27 -35.15
N GLY A 404 0.38 29.30 -34.68
CA GLY A 404 -0.73 29.26 -33.76
C GLY A 404 -1.75 30.27 -34.16
#